data_7168025853eb7dab48ad11165734c8ce
#
_entry.id   7168025853eb7dab48ad11165734c8ce
#
_cell.length_a   1.000
_cell.length_b   1.000
_cell.length_c   1.000
_cell.angle_alpha   90.00
_cell.angle_beta   90.00
_cell.angle_gamma   90.00
#
_symmetry.space_group_name_H-M   'P 1'
#
loop_
_entity.id
_entity.type
_entity.pdbx_description
1 polymer ?
#
loop_
_entity_poly.entity_id
_entity_poly.type
_entity_poly.pdbx_seq_one_letter_code
_entity_poly.pdbx_strand_id
1 'polypeptide(L)'
;MDPAEGVRSALPLPPAHPHRLVFLGTPEMAVPPLRALHAAGFDVALVITGADKRRGRGSATTPSPVKLAAQELGIDVSHDVADVAATGADLGIVVAFGQLLRRPVLEALPMVNLHFSLL
;
A
#
# COMPACT_ATOMS: atom_id res chain seq x y z
N MET A 1 -22.50 -4.81 -26.43
CA MET A 1 -21.88 -4.80 -25.10
C MET A 1 -22.09 -6.16 -24.43
N ASP A 2 -21.04 -6.71 -23.89
CA ASP A 2 -21.13 -7.95 -23.12
C ASP A 2 -21.92 -7.68 -21.83
N PRO A 3 -22.99 -8.43 -21.55
CA PRO A 3 -23.73 -8.24 -20.31
C PRO A 3 -22.86 -8.37 -19.07
N ALA A 4 -21.83 -9.19 -19.14
CA ALA A 4 -20.93 -9.37 -18.00
C ALA A 4 -20.10 -8.11 -17.70
N GLU A 5 -19.81 -7.30 -18.69
CA GLU A 5 -19.10 -6.05 -18.47
C GLU A 5 -19.94 -5.05 -17.71
N GLY A 6 -21.20 -4.93 -18.05
CA GLY A 6 -22.11 -4.04 -17.35
C GLY A 6 -22.31 -4.43 -15.91
N VAL A 7 -22.39 -5.74 -15.65
CA VAL A 7 -22.60 -6.25 -14.30
C VAL A 7 -21.35 -6.11 -13.46
N ARG A 8 -20.21 -6.37 -14.03
CA ARG A 8 -18.98 -6.42 -13.26
C ARG A 8 -18.49 -5.08 -12.78
N SER A 9 -18.90 -3.98 -13.41
CA SER A 9 -18.37 -2.71 -12.94
C SER A 9 -16.97 -2.95 -12.41
N ALA A 10 -16.17 -3.57 -13.23
CA ALA A 10 -14.97 -4.23 -12.78
C ALA A 10 -14.02 -3.26 -12.12
N LEU A 11 -13.37 -3.72 -11.07
CA LEU A 11 -12.23 -3.00 -10.51
C LEU A 11 -11.15 -2.92 -11.59
N PRO A 12 -10.35 -1.85 -11.59
CA PRO A 12 -9.30 -1.73 -12.58
C PRO A 12 -8.29 -2.88 -12.45
N LEU A 13 -7.82 -3.36 -13.59
CA LEU A 13 -6.83 -4.42 -13.63
C LEU A 13 -5.42 -3.83 -13.50
N PRO A 14 -4.50 -4.57 -12.86
CA PRO A 14 -3.11 -4.12 -12.79
C PRO A 14 -2.51 -3.94 -14.18
N PRO A 15 -1.70 -2.90 -14.40
CA PRO A 15 -0.98 -2.74 -15.66
C PRO A 15 0.11 -3.80 -15.81
N ALA A 16 0.47 -4.10 -17.06
CA ALA A 16 1.55 -5.06 -17.33
C ALA A 16 2.91 -4.53 -16.88
N HIS A 17 3.09 -3.22 -16.96
CA HIS A 17 4.38 -2.57 -16.63
C HIS A 17 4.13 -1.35 -15.74
N PRO A 18 3.89 -1.56 -14.45
CA PRO A 18 3.66 -0.43 -13.55
C PRO A 18 4.96 0.36 -13.34
N HIS A 19 4.83 1.66 -13.19
CA HIS A 19 5.97 2.54 -12.94
C HIS A 19 5.87 3.21 -11.58
N ARG A 20 4.71 3.75 -11.27
CA ARG A 20 4.49 4.50 -10.05
C ARG A 20 3.60 3.70 -9.12
N LEU A 21 4.08 3.48 -7.91
CA LEU A 21 3.43 2.60 -6.95
C LEU A 21 3.00 3.36 -5.70
N VAL A 22 1.94 2.86 -5.07
CA VAL A 22 1.65 3.13 -3.67
C VAL A 22 1.87 1.82 -2.92
N PHE A 23 2.57 1.88 -1.81
CA PHE A 23 2.81 0.73 -0.96
C PHE A 23 1.96 0.83 0.30
N LEU A 24 1.24 -0.22 0.62
CA LEU A 24 0.38 -0.27 1.81
C LEU A 24 0.82 -1.43 2.69
N GLY A 25 1.33 -1.11 3.87
CA GLY A 25 1.80 -2.14 4.79
C GLY A 25 2.09 -1.55 6.15
N THR A 26 2.22 -2.39 7.16
CA THR A 26 2.40 -1.91 8.53
C THR A 26 3.51 -2.63 9.29
N PRO A 27 3.48 -3.99 9.44
CA PRO A 27 4.43 -4.65 10.33
C PRO A 27 5.81 -4.85 9.69
N GLU A 28 6.73 -5.34 10.51
CA GLU A 28 8.10 -5.60 10.11
C GLU A 28 8.22 -6.45 8.85
N MET A 29 7.34 -7.45 8.69
CA MET A 29 7.40 -8.35 7.54
C MET A 29 7.13 -7.64 6.21
N ALA A 30 6.54 -6.46 6.25
CA ALA A 30 6.29 -5.67 5.04
C ALA A 30 7.48 -4.80 4.63
N VAL A 31 8.50 -4.68 5.48
CA VAL A 31 9.66 -3.82 5.20
C VAL A 31 10.53 -4.38 4.06
N PRO A 32 10.91 -5.67 4.03
CA PRO A 32 11.73 -6.18 2.92
C PRO A 32 11.10 -5.98 1.53
N PRO A 33 9.79 -6.25 1.33
CA PRO A 33 9.18 -5.95 0.04
C PRO A 33 9.25 -4.47 -0.34
N LEU A 34 9.03 -3.56 0.61
CA LEU A 34 9.13 -2.13 0.34
C LEU A 34 10.55 -1.76 -0.12
N ARG A 35 11.55 -2.23 0.61
CA ARG A 35 12.95 -1.97 0.26
C ARG A 35 13.31 -2.55 -1.10
N ALA A 36 12.79 -3.74 -1.42
CA ALA A 36 13.06 -4.40 -2.70
C ALA A 36 12.48 -3.61 -3.87
N LEU A 37 11.26 -3.10 -3.73
CA LEU A 37 10.62 -2.30 -4.77
C LEU A 37 11.38 -1.00 -5.01
N HIS A 38 11.78 -0.34 -3.94
CA HIS A 38 12.57 0.89 -4.04
C HIS A 38 13.92 0.61 -4.70
N ALA A 39 14.61 -0.46 -4.29
CA ALA A 39 15.91 -0.82 -4.85
C ALA A 39 15.84 -1.22 -6.30
N ALA A 40 14.70 -1.78 -6.74
CA ALA A 40 14.49 -2.16 -8.13
C ALA A 40 14.21 -0.97 -9.05
N GLY A 41 14.09 0.24 -8.49
CA GLY A 41 13.92 1.45 -9.27
C GLY A 41 12.49 1.88 -9.51
N PHE A 42 11.53 1.24 -8.85
CA PHE A 42 10.14 1.70 -8.93
C PHE A 42 9.98 3.04 -8.22
N ASP A 43 9.13 3.88 -8.79
CA ASP A 43 8.75 5.15 -8.16
C ASP A 43 7.66 4.86 -7.11
N VAL A 44 8.08 4.64 -5.87
CA VAL A 44 7.14 4.48 -4.76
C VAL A 44 6.73 5.87 -4.30
N ALA A 45 5.61 6.34 -4.79
CA ALA A 45 5.16 7.73 -4.59
C ALA A 45 4.65 7.97 -3.19
N LEU A 46 4.09 6.95 -2.56
CA LEU A 46 3.48 7.09 -1.24
C LEU A 46 3.47 5.74 -0.53
N VAL A 47 3.73 5.77 0.76
CA VAL A 47 3.53 4.63 1.65
C VAL A 47 2.36 4.93 2.55
N ILE A 48 1.38 4.01 2.56
CA ILE A 48 0.26 4.08 3.49
C ILE A 48 0.46 3.01 4.55
N THR A 49 0.43 3.41 5.80
CA THR A 49 0.71 2.52 6.92
C THR A 49 -0.23 2.84 8.07
N GLY A 50 -0.38 1.91 8.99
CA GLY A 50 -1.20 2.11 10.18
C GLY A 50 -0.69 3.29 11.01
N ALA A 51 -1.60 3.92 11.76
CA ALA A 51 -1.25 5.05 12.60
C ALA A 51 -0.23 4.67 13.66
N ASP A 52 0.54 5.65 14.11
CA ASP A 52 1.47 5.46 15.21
C ASP A 52 0.70 4.91 16.42
N LYS A 53 1.27 3.91 17.08
CA LYS A 53 0.61 3.23 18.19
C LYS A 53 1.43 3.36 19.46
N ARG A 54 0.73 3.38 20.58
CA ARG A 54 1.38 3.26 21.87
C ARG A 54 1.89 1.82 22.00
N ARG A 55 3.19 1.67 22.21
CA ARG A 55 3.83 0.38 22.40
C ARG A 55 4.54 0.40 23.73
N GLY A 56 4.31 -0.64 24.55
CA GLY A 56 4.87 -0.71 25.87
C GLY A 56 4.15 0.23 26.84
N ARG A 57 4.84 0.60 27.91
CA ARG A 57 4.30 1.45 28.96
C ARG A 57 4.53 2.92 28.63
N GLY A 58 3.58 3.75 29.06
CA GLY A 58 3.68 5.19 28.90
C GLY A 58 2.76 5.72 27.81
N SER A 59 2.87 7.02 27.56
CA SER A 59 1.99 7.71 26.62
C SER A 59 2.61 7.92 25.24
N ALA A 60 3.89 7.60 25.08
CA ALA A 60 4.60 7.80 23.82
C ALA A 60 4.08 6.83 22.75
N THR A 61 3.92 7.33 21.54
CA THR A 61 3.55 6.50 20.39
C THR A 61 4.79 6.17 19.57
N THR A 62 4.71 5.07 18.84
CA THR A 62 5.80 4.60 17.99
C THR A 62 5.30 4.43 16.57
N PRO A 63 6.05 4.91 15.57
CA PRO A 63 5.70 4.67 14.19
C PRO A 63 5.82 3.19 13.83
N SER A 64 5.08 2.77 12.80
CA SER A 64 5.18 1.40 12.31
C SER A 64 6.57 1.14 11.73
N PRO A 65 6.99 -0.14 11.68
CA PRO A 65 8.24 -0.48 10.98
C PRO A 65 8.27 0.00 9.53
N VAL A 66 7.14 -0.06 8.83
CA VAL A 66 7.04 0.39 7.45
C VAL A 66 7.20 1.91 7.36
N LYS A 67 6.64 2.67 8.31
CA LYS A 67 6.82 4.11 8.35
C LYS A 67 8.28 4.47 8.51
N LEU A 68 8.99 3.81 9.43
CA LEU A 68 10.41 4.07 9.65
C LEU A 68 11.21 3.78 8.37
N ALA A 69 10.94 2.66 7.71
CA ALA A 69 11.63 2.32 6.47
C ALA A 69 11.36 3.35 5.37
N ALA A 70 10.12 3.78 5.22
CA ALA A 70 9.76 4.79 4.23
C ALA A 70 10.50 6.10 4.48
N GLN A 71 10.59 6.52 5.74
CA GLN A 71 11.31 7.74 6.11
C GLN A 71 12.79 7.62 5.77
N GLU A 72 13.41 6.48 6.03
CA GLU A 72 14.81 6.24 5.65
C GLU A 72 15.02 6.33 4.15
N LEU A 73 14.04 5.87 3.37
CA LEU A 73 14.10 5.87 1.90
C LEU A 73 13.69 7.21 1.29
N GLY A 74 13.24 8.16 2.11
CA GLY A 74 12.78 9.45 1.61
C GLY A 74 11.44 9.40 0.93
N ILE A 75 10.58 8.44 1.27
CA ILE A 75 9.26 8.26 0.68
C ILE A 75 8.20 8.89 1.58
N ASP A 76 7.27 9.62 0.97
CA ASP A 76 6.16 10.24 1.71
C ASP A 76 5.28 9.17 2.35
N VAL A 77 4.75 9.49 3.52
CA VAL A 77 3.93 8.58 4.32
C VAL A 77 2.57 9.19 4.60
N SER A 78 1.53 8.38 4.55
CA SER A 78 0.18 8.74 4.95
C SER A 78 -0.42 7.62 5.80
N HIS A 79 -1.41 7.97 6.60
CA HIS A 79 -2.20 7.02 7.37
C HIS A 79 -3.63 6.89 6.83
N ASP A 80 -3.95 7.61 5.77
CA ASP A 80 -5.30 7.64 5.18
C ASP A 80 -5.29 6.96 3.82
N VAL A 81 -6.03 5.86 3.70
CA VAL A 81 -6.11 5.10 2.45
C VAL A 81 -6.72 5.93 1.30
N ALA A 82 -7.49 6.94 1.61
CA ALA A 82 -8.08 7.79 0.58
C ALA A 82 -7.03 8.56 -0.22
N ASP A 83 -5.83 8.72 0.34
CA ASP A 83 -4.76 9.46 -0.33
C ASP A 83 -4.21 8.74 -1.58
N VAL A 84 -4.57 7.47 -1.79
CA VAL A 84 -4.12 6.76 -3.00
C VAL A 84 -4.60 7.47 -4.28
N ALA A 85 -5.77 8.10 -4.21
CA ALA A 85 -6.38 8.72 -5.40
C ALA A 85 -5.58 9.91 -5.92
N ALA A 86 -4.82 10.59 -5.06
CA ALA A 86 -4.09 11.79 -5.42
C ALA A 86 -2.66 11.54 -5.89
N THR A 87 -2.23 10.28 -5.91
CA THR A 87 -0.81 9.97 -6.20
C THR A 87 -0.47 9.92 -7.67
N GLY A 88 -1.45 9.68 -8.53
CA GLY A 88 -1.18 9.37 -9.93
C GLY A 88 -0.50 8.03 -10.13
N ALA A 89 -0.57 7.13 -9.14
CA ALA A 89 0.07 5.84 -9.22
C ALA A 89 -0.65 4.89 -10.17
N ASP A 90 0.09 3.91 -10.66
CA ASP A 90 -0.42 2.87 -11.56
C ASP A 90 -0.92 1.65 -10.80
N LEU A 91 -0.38 1.39 -9.63
CA LEU A 91 -0.60 0.15 -8.90
C LEU A 91 -0.35 0.34 -7.41
N GLY A 92 -1.19 -0.26 -6.60
CA GLY A 92 -0.98 -0.36 -5.16
C GLY A 92 -0.47 -1.76 -4.81
N ILE A 93 0.55 -1.83 -3.99
CA ILE A 93 1.10 -3.08 -3.47
C ILE A 93 0.74 -3.18 -2.00
N VAL A 94 -0.05 -4.17 -1.65
CA VAL A 94 -0.53 -4.38 -0.28
C VAL A 94 0.23 -5.53 0.36
N VAL A 95 0.87 -5.28 1.49
CA VAL A 95 1.62 -6.31 2.21
C VAL A 95 1.29 -6.19 3.70
N ALA A 96 0.48 -7.11 4.21
CA ALA A 96 0.15 -7.15 5.64
C ALA A 96 -0.30 -5.79 6.17
N PHE A 97 -1.26 -5.19 5.50
CA PHE A 97 -1.68 -3.82 5.82
C PHE A 97 -2.58 -3.77 7.07
N GLY A 98 -3.49 -4.73 7.20
CA GLY A 98 -4.34 -4.83 8.39
C GLY A 98 -5.55 -3.93 8.40
N GLN A 99 -5.77 -3.15 7.36
CA GLN A 99 -6.96 -2.31 7.24
C GLN A 99 -7.82 -2.77 6.08
N LEU A 100 -9.12 -2.52 6.21
CA LEU A 100 -10.06 -2.85 5.14
C LEU A 100 -9.96 -1.81 4.02
N LEU A 101 -9.77 -2.29 2.80
CA LEU A 101 -9.79 -1.44 1.62
C LEU A 101 -11.19 -1.49 1.03
N ARG A 102 -11.89 -0.37 1.10
CA ARG A 102 -13.26 -0.29 0.61
C ARG A 102 -13.28 0.02 -0.88
N ARG A 103 -14.44 -0.21 -1.49
CA ARG A 103 -14.60 -0.11 -2.93
C ARG A 103 -14.12 1.22 -3.54
N PRO A 104 -14.39 2.40 -2.96
CA PRO A 104 -13.88 3.65 -3.55
C PRO A 104 -12.37 3.67 -3.71
N VAL A 105 -11.62 3.11 -2.75
CA VAL A 105 -10.17 3.02 -2.84
C VAL A 105 -9.76 2.02 -3.92
N LEU A 106 -10.42 0.86 -3.96
CA LEU A 106 -10.13 -0.17 -4.95
C LEU A 106 -10.46 0.26 -6.37
N GLU A 107 -11.46 1.12 -6.53
CA GLU A 107 -11.81 1.67 -7.83
C GLU A 107 -10.81 2.74 -8.28
N ALA A 108 -10.18 3.43 -7.34
CA ALA A 108 -9.23 4.49 -7.65
C ALA A 108 -7.90 3.97 -8.13
N LEU A 109 -7.51 2.76 -7.72
CA LEU A 109 -6.19 2.23 -8.01
C LEU A 109 -6.21 0.70 -7.99
N PRO A 110 -5.73 0.03 -9.05
CA PRO A 110 -5.61 -1.43 -8.99
C PRO A 110 -4.62 -1.85 -7.91
N MET A 111 -4.93 -2.92 -7.21
CA MET A 111 -4.15 -3.40 -6.07
C MET A 111 -3.70 -4.83 -6.28
N VAL A 112 -2.49 -5.13 -5.82
CA VAL A 112 -1.97 -6.48 -5.72
C VAL A 112 -1.63 -6.72 -4.26
N ASN A 113 -2.09 -7.84 -3.71
CA ASN A 113 -1.85 -8.19 -2.32
C ASN A 113 -0.85 -9.35 -2.25
N LEU A 114 0.27 -9.10 -1.60
CA LEU A 114 1.25 -10.14 -1.34
C LEU A 114 0.90 -10.84 -0.04
N HIS A 115 0.63 -12.13 -0.13
CA HIS A 115 0.33 -12.95 1.02
C HIS A 115 1.53 -13.82 1.36
N PHE A 116 1.90 -13.81 2.64
CA PHE A 116 2.90 -14.73 3.15
C PHE A 116 2.17 -15.89 3.80
N SER A 117 2.37 -17.08 3.27
CA SER A 117 1.75 -18.27 3.82
C SER A 117 2.78 -19.04 4.65
N LEU A 118 2.42 -19.32 5.90
CA LEU A 118 3.22 -20.16 6.77
C LEU A 118 2.66 -21.56 6.69
N LEU A 119 3.39 -22.42 6.03
CA LEU A 119 3.01 -23.81 5.91
C LEU A 119 3.94 -24.70 6.74
#